data_f222ed9250e872d554f0c9e4ff8cd69b
#
_entry.id   f222ed9250e872d554f0c9e4ff8cd69b
#
_cell.length_a   1.000
_cell.length_b   1.000
_cell.length_c   1.000
_cell.angle_alpha   90.00
_cell.angle_beta   90.00
_cell.angle_gamma   90.00
#
_symmetry.space_group_name_H-M   'P 1'
#
loop_
_entity.id
_entity.type
_entity.pdbx_description
1 polymer ?
#
loop_
_entity_poly.entity_id
_entity_poly.type
_entity_poly.pdbx_seq_one_letter_code
_entity_poly.pdbx_strand_id
1 'polypeptide(L)'
;MLNKIDVPDYVRKNCERGLELNRKGHGGDGLTDQTKQEARDMARGEISYDKCKRMAAWFKRHRSDQFGEGFHNEKSPKYPSAGLVAWLLWGGDANGSMRAAVWAEEQVERIDKEREKQESK
;
A
#
# COMPACT_ATOMS: atom_id res chain seq x y z
N MET A 1 16.43 -12.35 2.01
CA MET A 1 16.16 -12.99 3.16
C MET A 1 16.04 -12.09 4.38
N LEU A 2 16.97 -11.27 4.65
CA LEU A 2 16.92 -10.42 5.82
C LEU A 2 15.99 -9.21 5.72
N ASN A 3 15.30 -9.07 4.60
CA ASN A 3 14.53 -7.88 4.31
C ASN A 3 13.02 -8.08 4.37
N LYS A 4 12.59 -9.19 5.00
CA LYS A 4 11.18 -9.37 5.25
C LYS A 4 10.75 -8.56 6.46
N ILE A 5 9.70 -7.80 6.29
CA ILE A 5 9.18 -6.89 7.30
C ILE A 5 7.77 -7.32 7.64
N ASP A 6 7.45 -7.38 8.92
CA ASP A 6 6.09 -7.71 9.37
C ASP A 6 5.15 -6.54 9.08
N VAL A 7 4.01 -6.87 8.49
CA VAL A 7 3.02 -5.88 8.09
C VAL A 7 1.99 -5.70 9.20
N PRO A 8 1.69 -4.45 9.62
CA PRO A 8 0.68 -4.24 10.66
C PRO A 8 -0.72 -4.62 10.18
N ASP A 9 -1.59 -4.95 11.13
CA ASP A 9 -2.95 -5.43 10.84
C ASP A 9 -3.72 -4.50 9.92
N TYR A 10 -3.65 -3.19 10.15
CA TYR A 10 -4.43 -2.27 9.33
C TYR A 10 -3.98 -2.28 7.86
N VAL A 11 -2.68 -2.44 7.60
CA VAL A 11 -2.16 -2.56 6.23
C VAL A 11 -2.63 -3.87 5.61
N ARG A 12 -2.56 -4.97 6.36
CA ARG A 12 -3.03 -6.28 5.89
C ARG A 12 -4.49 -6.23 5.48
N LYS A 13 -5.34 -5.67 6.35
CA LYS A 13 -6.77 -5.56 6.10
C LYS A 13 -7.07 -4.68 4.89
N ASN A 14 -6.32 -3.59 4.73
CA ASN A 14 -6.48 -2.72 3.58
C ASN A 14 -6.17 -3.48 2.28
N CYS A 15 -5.08 -4.24 2.27
CA CYS A 15 -4.73 -5.05 1.11
C CYS A 15 -5.78 -6.11 0.81
N GLU A 16 -6.30 -6.78 1.84
CA GLU A 16 -7.37 -7.78 1.68
C GLU A 16 -8.61 -7.16 1.03
N ARG A 17 -8.99 -5.97 1.50
CA ARG A 17 -10.15 -5.27 0.93
C ARG A 17 -9.90 -4.88 -0.52
N GLY A 18 -8.72 -4.35 -0.83
CA GLY A 18 -8.36 -3.99 -2.19
C GLY A 18 -8.42 -5.19 -3.13
N LEU A 19 -7.89 -6.33 -2.67
CA LEU A 19 -7.94 -7.56 -3.45
C LEU A 19 -9.37 -8.03 -3.70
N GLU A 20 -10.23 -7.94 -2.68
CA GLU A 20 -11.63 -8.32 -2.81
C GLU A 20 -12.34 -7.43 -3.83
N LEU A 21 -12.17 -6.13 -3.74
CA LEU A 21 -12.78 -5.19 -4.69
C LEU A 21 -12.29 -5.45 -6.11
N ASN A 22 -11.00 -5.76 -6.25
CA ASN A 22 -10.44 -6.07 -7.57
C ASN A 22 -11.03 -7.36 -8.15
N ARG A 23 -11.24 -8.38 -7.31
CA ARG A 23 -11.89 -9.62 -7.76
C ARG A 23 -13.32 -9.38 -8.23
N LYS A 24 -13.97 -8.36 -7.69
CA LYS A 24 -15.33 -7.98 -8.10
C LYS A 24 -15.34 -7.11 -9.35
N GLY A 25 -14.21 -6.87 -9.96
CA GLY A 25 -14.11 -6.14 -11.22
C GLY A 25 -13.75 -4.67 -11.10
N HIS A 26 -13.41 -4.20 -9.90
CA HIS A 26 -13.04 -2.80 -9.69
C HIS A 26 -11.54 -2.61 -9.83
N GLY A 27 -11.11 -1.38 -10.07
CA GLY A 27 -9.70 -1.02 -10.08
C GLY A 27 -9.14 -0.55 -11.41
N GLY A 28 -9.90 -0.68 -12.48
CA GLY A 28 -9.49 -0.20 -13.80
C GLY A 28 -8.33 -1.00 -14.39
N ASP A 29 -7.75 -0.45 -15.45
CA ASP A 29 -6.74 -1.16 -16.25
C ASP A 29 -5.30 -0.83 -15.85
N GLY A 30 -5.10 0.08 -14.90
CA GLY A 30 -3.77 0.54 -14.50
C GLY A 30 -3.04 -0.32 -13.49
N LEU A 31 -3.68 -1.37 -12.96
CA LEU A 31 -3.08 -2.23 -11.95
C LEU A 31 -2.20 -3.30 -12.60
N THR A 32 -0.94 -3.36 -12.16
CA THR A 32 -0.02 -4.37 -12.67
C THR A 32 -0.15 -5.67 -11.88
N ASP A 33 0.27 -6.77 -12.48
CA ASP A 33 0.32 -8.06 -11.79
C ASP A 33 1.25 -8.01 -10.57
N GLN A 34 2.34 -7.24 -10.67
CA GLN A 34 3.25 -7.06 -9.56
C GLN A 34 2.56 -6.40 -8.37
N THR A 35 1.79 -5.34 -8.59
CA THR A 35 1.07 -4.67 -7.52
C THR A 35 0.09 -5.61 -6.84
N LYS A 36 -0.63 -6.41 -7.62
CA LYS A 36 -1.58 -7.38 -7.07
C LYS A 36 -0.88 -8.46 -6.27
N GLN A 37 0.26 -8.97 -6.77
CA GLN A 37 1.02 -9.98 -6.07
C GLN A 37 1.58 -9.45 -4.75
N GLU A 38 2.11 -8.23 -4.77
CA GLU A 38 2.62 -7.61 -3.56
C GLU A 38 1.51 -7.34 -2.54
N ALA A 39 0.30 -7.01 -3.01
CA ALA A 39 -0.85 -6.88 -2.12
C ALA A 39 -1.19 -8.22 -1.46
N ARG A 40 -1.12 -9.31 -2.21
CA ARG A 40 -1.33 -10.67 -1.65
C ARG A 40 -0.28 -11.02 -0.60
N ASP A 41 0.97 -10.65 -0.86
CA ASP A 41 2.06 -10.88 0.09
C ASP A 41 1.83 -10.08 1.39
N MET A 42 1.45 -8.81 1.24
CA MET A 42 1.15 -7.97 2.40
C MET A 42 -0.06 -8.48 3.18
N ALA A 43 -1.07 -9.00 2.49
CA ALA A 43 -2.24 -9.58 3.15
C ALA A 43 -1.85 -10.81 3.98
N ARG A 44 -0.80 -11.50 3.57
CA ARG A 44 -0.24 -12.63 4.34
C ARG A 44 0.69 -12.18 5.47
N GLY A 45 0.98 -10.89 5.54
CA GLY A 45 1.73 -10.31 6.65
C GLY A 45 3.19 -9.99 6.40
N GLU A 46 3.66 -10.09 5.16
CA GLU A 46 5.08 -9.87 4.83
C GLU A 46 5.27 -8.89 3.68
N ILE A 47 6.34 -8.12 3.76
CA ILE A 47 6.70 -7.15 2.73
C ILE A 47 8.22 -7.03 2.67
N SER A 48 8.74 -6.71 1.48
CA SER A 48 10.16 -6.48 1.31
C SER A 48 10.54 -5.02 1.61
N TYR A 49 11.82 -4.80 1.91
CA TYR A 49 12.41 -3.47 2.03
C TYR A 49 12.15 -2.64 0.77
N ASP A 50 12.35 -3.24 -0.40
CA ASP A 50 12.14 -2.56 -1.67
C ASP A 50 10.71 -2.06 -1.82
N LYS A 51 9.72 -2.90 -1.45
CA LYS A 51 8.32 -2.49 -1.51
C LYS A 51 8.03 -1.34 -0.56
N CYS A 52 8.62 -1.34 0.65
CA CYS A 52 8.46 -0.22 1.58
C CYS A 52 8.95 1.10 0.98
N LYS A 53 10.10 1.07 0.30
CA LYS A 53 10.59 2.26 -0.39
C LYS A 53 9.62 2.76 -1.44
N ARG A 54 9.08 1.85 -2.23
CA ARG A 54 8.14 2.21 -3.29
C ARG A 54 6.80 2.69 -2.73
N MET A 55 6.34 2.11 -1.60
CA MET A 55 5.12 2.55 -0.92
C MET A 55 5.18 4.02 -0.55
N ALA A 56 6.24 4.43 0.13
CA ALA A 56 6.37 5.81 0.58
C ALA A 56 6.28 6.79 -0.58
N ALA A 57 6.99 6.49 -1.68
CA ALA A 57 6.97 7.33 -2.87
C ALA A 57 5.61 7.30 -3.58
N TRP A 58 5.01 6.10 -3.66
CA TRP A 58 3.73 5.93 -4.35
C TRP A 58 2.63 6.76 -3.70
N PHE A 59 2.49 6.69 -2.37
CA PHE A 59 1.45 7.45 -1.67
C PHE A 59 1.61 8.95 -1.86
N LYS A 60 2.84 9.45 -1.89
CA LYS A 60 3.08 10.87 -2.12
C LYS A 60 2.63 11.30 -3.51
N ARG A 61 2.92 10.49 -4.52
CA ARG A 61 2.52 10.80 -5.90
C ARG A 61 1.02 10.70 -6.12
N HIS A 62 0.34 9.81 -5.39
CA HIS A 62 -1.08 9.52 -5.60
C HIS A 62 -1.98 10.12 -4.54
N ARG A 63 -1.44 11.00 -3.71
CA ARG A 63 -2.19 11.62 -2.62
C ARG A 63 -3.48 12.31 -3.10
N SER A 64 -3.45 12.90 -4.28
CA SER A 64 -4.61 13.60 -4.83
C SER A 64 -5.72 12.68 -5.32
N ASP A 65 -5.45 11.38 -5.45
CA ASP A 65 -6.47 10.40 -5.89
C ASP A 65 -7.67 10.39 -4.96
N GLN A 66 -7.47 10.71 -3.66
CA GLN A 66 -8.56 10.72 -2.69
C GLN A 66 -9.58 11.83 -2.94
N PHE A 67 -9.24 12.82 -3.75
CA PHE A 67 -10.16 13.90 -4.11
C PHE A 67 -10.99 13.56 -5.35
N GLY A 68 -10.73 12.44 -6.00
CA GLY A 68 -11.49 11.97 -7.15
C GLY A 68 -12.86 11.44 -6.74
N GLU A 69 -13.82 11.53 -7.67
CA GLU A 69 -15.15 11.02 -7.45
C GLU A 69 -15.11 9.50 -7.23
N GLY A 70 -15.86 9.03 -6.23
CA GLY A 70 -15.95 7.61 -5.94
C GLY A 70 -14.85 7.09 -5.03
N PHE A 71 -13.98 7.96 -4.48
CA PHE A 71 -12.99 7.51 -3.51
C PHE A 71 -13.60 7.41 -2.10
N HIS A 72 -14.30 8.44 -1.65
CA HIS A 72 -14.89 8.48 -0.31
C HIS A 72 -16.39 8.25 -0.27
N ASN A 73 -17.12 8.71 -1.28
CA ASN A 73 -18.57 8.67 -1.27
C ASN A 73 -19.09 7.34 -1.81
N GLU A 74 -19.50 6.48 -0.89
CA GLU A 74 -20.03 5.15 -1.21
C GLU A 74 -21.29 5.19 -2.06
N LYS A 75 -21.99 6.31 -2.05
CA LYS A 75 -23.21 6.49 -2.86
C LYS A 75 -22.93 6.94 -4.28
N SER A 76 -21.71 7.33 -4.58
CA SER A 76 -21.35 7.73 -5.94
C SER A 76 -21.43 6.53 -6.89
N PRO A 77 -21.95 6.72 -8.13
CA PRO A 77 -21.93 5.64 -9.12
C PRO A 77 -20.51 5.23 -9.53
N LYS A 78 -19.50 6.05 -9.20
CA LYS A 78 -18.10 5.74 -9.49
C LYS A 78 -17.39 5.06 -8.33
N TYR A 79 -18.09 4.80 -7.23
CA TYR A 79 -17.50 4.10 -6.09
C TYR A 79 -17.53 2.60 -6.32
N PRO A 80 -16.47 1.84 -5.99
CA PRO A 80 -15.17 2.37 -5.58
C PRO A 80 -14.35 2.80 -6.79
N SER A 81 -13.73 3.98 -6.71
CA SER A 81 -12.92 4.48 -7.81
C SER A 81 -11.68 3.60 -8.02
N ALA A 82 -11.11 3.64 -9.22
CA ALA A 82 -9.85 2.95 -9.50
C ALA A 82 -8.75 3.43 -8.54
N GLY A 83 -8.75 4.72 -8.22
CA GLY A 83 -7.80 5.28 -7.25
C GLY A 83 -7.94 4.70 -5.86
N LEU A 84 -9.17 4.48 -5.40
CA LEU A 84 -9.40 3.86 -4.09
C LEU A 84 -8.91 2.42 -4.07
N VAL A 85 -9.22 1.64 -5.10
CA VAL A 85 -8.78 0.24 -5.16
C VAL A 85 -7.26 0.16 -5.16
N ALA A 86 -6.58 0.99 -5.96
CA ALA A 86 -5.12 1.05 -5.98
C ALA A 86 -4.57 1.43 -4.60
N TRP A 87 -5.17 2.45 -3.97
CA TRP A 87 -4.78 2.92 -2.63
C TRP A 87 -4.81 1.78 -1.61
N LEU A 88 -5.91 1.01 -1.59
CA LEU A 88 -6.06 -0.13 -0.70
C LEU A 88 -5.05 -1.23 -1.00
N LEU A 89 -4.80 -1.50 -2.28
CA LEU A 89 -3.81 -2.52 -2.69
C LEU A 89 -2.39 -2.16 -2.28
N TRP A 90 -2.09 -0.87 -2.16
CA TRP A 90 -0.81 -0.41 -1.63
C TRP A 90 -0.80 -0.35 -0.10
N GLY A 91 -1.90 -0.70 0.55
CA GLY A 91 -2.00 -0.78 2.00
C GLY A 91 -2.55 0.46 2.67
N GLY A 92 -3.01 1.44 1.91
CA GLY A 92 -3.53 2.69 2.46
C GLY A 92 -4.95 2.58 2.97
N ASP A 93 -5.28 3.42 3.96
CA ASP A 93 -6.62 3.46 4.54
C ASP A 93 -7.63 4.12 3.61
N ALA A 94 -8.85 3.60 3.60
CA ALA A 94 -9.93 4.14 2.76
C ALA A 94 -10.28 5.60 3.09
N ASN A 95 -9.91 6.08 4.28
CA ASN A 95 -10.15 7.49 4.64
C ASN A 95 -9.08 8.44 4.08
N GLY A 96 -8.09 7.92 3.36
CA GLY A 96 -7.03 8.75 2.78
C GLY A 96 -5.88 9.07 3.71
N SER A 97 -5.86 8.49 4.90
CA SER A 97 -4.77 8.68 5.86
C SER A 97 -3.43 8.28 5.25
N MET A 98 -2.37 9.00 5.58
CA MET A 98 -1.01 8.71 5.14
C MET A 98 -0.24 7.81 6.10
N ARG A 99 -0.91 7.20 7.09
CA ARG A 99 -0.18 6.42 8.10
C ARG A 99 0.58 5.22 7.54
N ALA A 100 0.06 4.61 6.49
CA ALA A 100 0.76 3.49 5.84
C ALA A 100 2.06 3.96 5.19
N ALA A 101 2.04 5.15 4.57
CA ALA A 101 3.24 5.76 3.99
C ALA A 101 4.28 6.08 5.08
N VAL A 102 3.83 6.65 6.19
CA VAL A 102 4.71 6.97 7.32
C VAL A 102 5.32 5.70 7.89
N TRP A 103 4.50 4.67 8.08
CA TRP A 103 4.99 3.37 8.55
C TRP A 103 6.08 2.83 7.63
N ALA A 104 5.84 2.87 6.31
CA ALA A 104 6.79 2.37 5.33
C ALA A 104 8.12 3.14 5.39
N GLU A 105 8.06 4.47 5.51
CA GLU A 105 9.25 5.30 5.67
C GLU A 105 10.04 4.93 6.92
N GLU A 106 9.32 4.69 8.02
CA GLU A 106 9.96 4.28 9.29
C GLU A 106 10.69 2.95 9.16
N GLN A 107 10.12 1.99 8.41
CA GLN A 107 10.78 0.71 8.20
C GLN A 107 12.06 0.87 7.38
N VAL A 108 12.00 1.67 6.33
CA VAL A 108 13.18 1.95 5.50
C VAL A 108 14.28 2.58 6.35
N GLU A 109 13.92 3.58 7.15
CA GLU A 109 14.87 4.29 8.01
C GLU A 109 15.52 3.36 9.02
N ARG A 110 14.72 2.53 9.66
CA ARG A 110 15.22 1.55 10.64
C ARG A 110 16.23 0.59 10.01
N ILE A 111 15.91 0.05 8.85
CA ILE A 111 16.77 -0.91 8.15
C ILE A 111 18.04 -0.22 7.66
N ASP A 112 17.93 0.99 7.13
CA ASP A 112 19.10 1.74 6.68
C ASP A 112 20.07 2.01 7.82
N LYS A 113 19.56 2.35 8.99
CA LYS A 113 20.40 2.56 10.17
C LYS A 113 21.12 1.28 10.62
N GLU A 114 20.41 0.16 10.57
CA GLU A 114 21.02 -1.13 10.91
C GLU A 114 22.14 -1.50 9.94
N ARG A 115 21.91 -1.25 8.65
CA ARG A 115 22.93 -1.51 7.62
C ARG A 115 24.16 -0.64 7.82
N GLU A 116 23.97 0.64 8.15
CA GLU A 116 25.07 1.54 8.46
C GLU A 116 25.91 1.05 9.63
N LYS A 117 25.26 0.55 10.69
CA LYS A 117 25.97 -0.01 11.84
C LYS A 117 26.80 -1.21 11.46
N GLN A 118 26.28 -2.08 10.60
CA GLN A 118 27.01 -3.27 10.15
C GLN A 118 28.21 -2.90 9.29
N GLU A 119 28.06 -1.89 8.44
CA GLU A 119 29.15 -1.40 7.60
C GLU A 119 30.26 -0.73 8.39
N SER A 120 29.91 -0.14 9.56
CA SER A 120 30.90 0.56 10.41
C SER A 120 31.79 -0.38 11.20
N LYS A 121 31.47 -1.65 11.21
CA LYS A 121 32.29 -2.65 11.89
C LYS A 121 33.37 -3.20 10.97
#